data_521224035e953484a81af0fc4def2569
#
_entry.id   521224035e953484a81af0fc4def2569
#
_cell.length_a   1.000
_cell.length_b   1.000
_cell.length_c   1.000
_cell.angle_alpha   90.00
_cell.angle_beta   90.00
_cell.angle_gamma   90.00
#
_symmetry.space_group_name_H-M   'P 1'
#
loop_
_entity.id
_entity.type
_entity.pdbx_description
1 polymer ?
#
loop_
_entity_poly.entity_id
_entity_poly.type
_entity_poly.pdbx_seq_one_letter_code
_entity_poly.pdbx_strand_id
1 'polypeptide(L)'
;DIVKKQKAEIANKFIKASINYNLKEEAYYSKEFKEIINSHDSTYAPLALFFLIDNKILNSNEEINHLFDQILNNVNLEREIKNLVIYKKGLINADFQPENIMIEILKPVINSESFWKPHSLLLLGDYFLFKGERQKAKDFYSQILTSQKTNENIFNQAQQRILKNYGE
;
A
#
# COMPACT_ATOMS: atom_id res chain seq x y z
N ASP A 1 -1.02 1.40 33.27
CA ASP A 1 -0.27 2.25 32.35
C ASP A 1 -1.22 2.93 31.37
N ILE A 2 -1.10 4.25 31.27
CA ILE A 2 -1.96 5.10 30.44
C ILE A 2 -1.81 4.72 28.95
N VAL A 3 -0.57 4.49 28.51
CA VAL A 3 -0.28 4.15 27.10
C VAL A 3 -0.94 2.83 26.70
N LYS A 4 -0.83 1.80 27.55
CA LYS A 4 -1.47 0.49 27.32
C LYS A 4 -2.98 0.61 27.30
N LYS A 5 -3.55 1.43 28.18
CA LYS A 5 -4.98 1.67 28.25
C LYS A 5 -5.49 2.35 26.97
N GLN A 6 -4.80 3.38 26.51
CA GLN A 6 -5.15 4.07 25.27
C GLN A 6 -5.10 3.15 24.07
N LYS A 7 -4.04 2.33 23.97
CA LYS A 7 -3.91 1.35 22.89
C LYS A 7 -5.05 0.34 22.91
N ALA A 8 -5.44 -0.14 24.10
CA ALA A 8 -6.56 -1.07 24.25
C ALA A 8 -7.89 -0.43 23.83
N GLU A 9 -8.09 0.84 24.13
CA GLU A 9 -9.28 1.58 23.71
C GLU A 9 -9.37 1.71 22.19
N ILE A 10 -8.25 2.03 21.54
CA ILE A 10 -8.19 2.12 20.07
C ILE A 10 -8.41 0.75 19.43
N ALA A 11 -7.80 -0.31 19.99
CA ALA A 11 -8.02 -1.68 19.53
C ALA A 11 -9.50 -2.07 19.57
N ASN A 12 -10.17 -1.78 20.70
CA ASN A 12 -11.59 -2.07 20.87
C ASN A 12 -12.44 -1.27 19.89
N LYS A 13 -12.12 0.00 19.68
CA LYS A 13 -12.82 0.86 18.73
C LYS A 13 -12.71 0.31 17.30
N PHE A 14 -11.50 -0.11 16.90
CA PHE A 14 -11.27 -0.70 15.58
C PHE A 14 -12.06 -2.00 15.41
N ILE A 15 -11.99 -2.91 16.40
CA ILE A 15 -12.67 -4.20 16.35
C ILE A 15 -14.17 -4.01 16.23
N LYS A 16 -14.76 -3.16 17.07
CA LYS A 16 -16.20 -2.87 17.03
C LYS A 16 -16.63 -2.28 15.70
N ALA A 17 -15.87 -1.29 15.19
CA ALA A 17 -16.19 -0.64 13.93
C ALA A 17 -16.12 -1.62 12.76
N SER A 18 -15.07 -2.49 12.71
CA SER A 18 -14.91 -3.45 11.63
C SER A 18 -15.97 -4.55 11.63
N ILE A 19 -16.37 -5.03 12.81
CA ILE A 19 -17.40 -6.07 12.95
C ILE A 19 -18.79 -5.51 12.61
N ASN A 20 -19.08 -4.29 13.04
CA ASN A 20 -20.42 -3.69 12.92
C ASN A 20 -20.60 -2.86 11.65
N TYR A 21 -19.57 -2.75 10.81
CA TYR A 21 -19.64 -1.95 9.60
C TYR A 21 -20.87 -2.31 8.77
N ASN A 22 -21.60 -1.27 8.36
CA ASN A 22 -22.83 -1.39 7.57
C ASN A 22 -22.88 -0.25 6.56
N LEU A 23 -23.09 -0.59 5.30
CA LEU A 23 -23.20 0.37 4.19
C LEU A 23 -24.24 1.47 4.43
N LYS A 24 -25.33 1.15 5.13
CA LYS A 24 -26.38 2.13 5.44
C LYS A 24 -25.90 3.22 6.39
N GLU A 25 -24.83 2.97 7.13
CA GLU A 25 -24.25 3.89 8.09
C GLU A 25 -22.81 4.27 7.71
N GLU A 26 -22.53 4.32 6.42
CA GLU A 26 -21.18 4.55 5.90
C GLU A 26 -20.54 5.82 6.48
N ALA A 27 -21.30 6.92 6.56
CA ALA A 27 -20.77 8.18 7.10
C ALA A 27 -20.33 8.05 8.55
N TYR A 28 -21.09 7.33 9.37
CA TYR A 28 -20.74 7.06 10.76
C TYR A 28 -19.44 6.26 10.87
N TYR A 29 -19.33 5.18 10.11
CA TYR A 29 -18.14 4.33 10.17
C TYR A 29 -16.92 4.99 9.54
N SER A 30 -17.09 5.76 8.47
CA SER A 30 -16.01 6.58 7.91
C SER A 30 -15.41 7.49 8.98
N LYS A 31 -16.25 8.16 9.77
CA LYS A 31 -15.79 9.02 10.87
C LYS A 31 -15.05 8.21 11.93
N GLU A 32 -15.60 7.05 12.33
CA GLU A 32 -14.97 6.18 13.33
C GLU A 32 -13.57 5.73 12.90
N PHE A 33 -13.40 5.27 11.66
CA PHE A 33 -12.10 4.86 11.15
C PHE A 33 -11.14 6.04 11.02
N LYS A 34 -11.60 7.20 10.61
CA LYS A 34 -10.75 8.41 10.55
C LYS A 34 -10.27 8.85 11.92
N GLU A 35 -11.10 8.70 12.95
CA GLU A 35 -10.68 8.97 14.33
C GLU A 35 -9.58 7.99 14.79
N ILE A 36 -9.66 6.71 14.37
CA ILE A 36 -8.59 5.73 14.64
C ILE A 36 -7.30 6.15 13.94
N ILE A 37 -7.37 6.60 12.69
CA ILE A 37 -6.21 7.13 11.97
C ILE A 37 -5.61 8.31 12.71
N ASN A 38 -6.44 9.23 13.19
CA ASN A 38 -6.01 10.43 13.91
C ASN A 38 -5.39 10.12 15.28
N SER A 39 -5.61 8.93 15.83
CA SER A 39 -4.96 8.50 17.07
C SER A 39 -3.45 8.27 16.90
N HIS A 40 -3.00 8.09 15.67
CA HIS A 40 -1.63 7.77 15.29
C HIS A 40 -1.13 6.46 15.91
N ASP A 41 -2.04 5.54 16.26
CA ASP A 41 -1.65 4.22 16.76
C ASP A 41 -0.91 3.44 15.67
N SER A 42 0.25 2.90 16.02
CA SER A 42 1.14 2.24 15.05
C SER A 42 0.56 0.95 14.44
N THR A 43 -0.41 0.34 15.10
CA THR A 43 -1.10 -0.87 14.61
C THR A 43 -2.40 -0.53 13.91
N TYR A 44 -3.26 0.24 14.58
CA TYR A 44 -4.64 0.40 14.15
C TYR A 44 -4.87 1.56 13.19
N ALA A 45 -3.98 2.57 13.17
CA ALA A 45 -4.09 3.63 12.17
C ALA A 45 -3.92 3.10 10.73
N PRO A 46 -2.87 2.31 10.42
CA PRO A 46 -2.76 1.69 9.09
C PRO A 46 -3.92 0.74 8.79
N LEU A 47 -4.34 -0.09 9.75
CA LEU A 47 -5.44 -1.03 9.55
C LEU A 47 -6.75 -0.31 9.25
N ALA A 48 -7.01 0.82 9.91
CA ALA A 48 -8.21 1.63 9.67
C ALA A 48 -8.20 2.21 8.25
N LEU A 49 -7.06 2.69 7.77
CA LEU A 49 -6.95 3.17 6.39
C LEU A 49 -7.20 2.02 5.39
N PHE A 50 -6.61 0.86 5.62
CA PHE A 50 -6.81 -0.29 4.74
C PHE A 50 -8.27 -0.72 4.71
N PHE A 51 -8.95 -0.68 5.85
CA PHE A 51 -10.38 -0.98 5.91
C PHE A 51 -11.21 0.01 5.07
N LEU A 52 -10.92 1.30 5.19
CA LEU A 52 -11.60 2.33 4.41
C LEU A 52 -11.41 2.13 2.90
N ILE A 53 -10.21 1.77 2.49
CA ILE A 53 -9.88 1.53 1.08
C ILE A 53 -10.55 0.25 0.57
N ASP A 54 -10.40 -0.86 1.31
CA ASP A 54 -10.89 -2.18 0.89
C ASP A 54 -12.42 -2.21 0.79
N ASN A 55 -13.11 -1.43 1.60
CA ASN A 55 -14.56 -1.32 1.60
C ASN A 55 -15.08 -0.15 0.76
N LYS A 56 -14.19 0.53 0.03
CA LYS A 56 -14.53 1.62 -0.89
C LYS A 56 -15.33 2.75 -0.21
N ILE A 57 -14.96 3.06 1.02
CA ILE A 57 -15.66 4.08 1.84
C ILE A 57 -15.20 5.50 1.46
N LEU A 58 -13.97 5.63 0.97
CA LEU A 58 -13.39 6.92 0.62
C LEU A 58 -13.83 7.34 -0.79
N ASN A 59 -14.17 8.62 -0.96
CA ASN A 59 -14.84 9.13 -2.14
C ASN A 59 -13.91 9.73 -3.21
N SER A 60 -12.66 10.03 -2.86
CA SER A 60 -11.73 10.65 -3.80
C SER A 60 -10.30 10.17 -3.61
N ASN A 61 -9.55 10.19 -4.70
CA ASN A 61 -8.12 9.87 -4.69
C ASN A 61 -7.33 10.87 -3.83
N GLU A 62 -7.77 12.13 -3.81
CA GLU A 62 -7.16 13.17 -2.98
C GLU A 62 -7.30 12.85 -1.48
N GLU A 63 -8.49 12.45 -1.06
CA GLU A 63 -8.72 12.07 0.34
C GLU A 63 -7.90 10.84 0.73
N ILE A 64 -7.87 9.82 -0.13
CA ILE A 64 -7.07 8.62 0.08
C ILE A 64 -5.60 8.98 0.27
N ASN A 65 -5.04 9.80 -0.61
CA ASN A 65 -3.64 10.21 -0.54
C ASN A 65 -3.34 11.08 0.68
N HIS A 66 -4.28 11.94 1.07
CA HIS A 66 -4.16 12.71 2.30
C HIS A 66 -4.02 11.80 3.52
N LEU A 67 -4.82 10.74 3.60
CA LEU A 67 -4.76 9.78 4.70
C LEU A 67 -3.47 8.94 4.67
N PHE A 68 -3.00 8.54 3.50
CA PHE A 68 -1.69 7.90 3.38
C PHE A 68 -0.57 8.80 3.90
N ASP A 69 -0.57 10.07 3.50
CA ASP A 69 0.45 11.03 3.93
C ASP A 69 0.38 11.28 5.44
N GLN A 70 -0.81 11.35 5.99
CA GLN A 70 -1.01 11.50 7.43
C GLN A 70 -0.37 10.34 8.20
N ILE A 71 -0.56 9.11 7.75
CA ILE A 71 0.03 7.93 8.38
C ILE A 71 1.55 7.92 8.20
N LEU A 72 2.02 8.12 6.97
CA LEU A 72 3.46 8.06 6.67
C LEU A 72 4.26 9.16 7.37
N ASN A 73 3.65 10.34 7.58
CA ASN A 73 4.33 11.48 8.21
C ASN A 73 4.21 11.51 9.74
N ASN A 74 3.16 10.92 10.31
CA ASN A 74 2.83 11.14 11.72
C ASN A 74 2.82 9.88 12.58
N VAL A 75 2.75 8.69 11.98
CA VAL A 75 2.70 7.43 12.73
C VAL A 75 4.09 6.82 12.77
N ASN A 76 4.51 6.40 13.96
CA ASN A 76 5.80 5.71 14.13
C ASN A 76 5.64 4.23 13.75
N LEU A 77 5.88 3.94 12.47
CA LEU A 77 5.72 2.60 11.91
C LEU A 77 7.04 1.82 11.95
N GLU A 78 6.94 0.54 12.25
CA GLU A 78 8.03 -0.40 12.03
C GLU A 78 8.33 -0.44 10.52
N ARG A 79 9.61 -0.66 10.16
CA ARG A 79 10.13 -0.52 8.78
C ARG A 79 9.29 -1.26 7.74
N GLU A 80 9.01 -2.55 7.97
CA GLU A 80 8.28 -3.35 6.98
C GLU A 80 6.78 -3.01 6.92
N ILE A 81 6.21 -2.52 8.01
CA ILE A 81 4.85 -1.99 8.01
C ILE A 81 4.79 -0.69 7.20
N LYS A 82 5.77 0.19 7.39
CA LYS A 82 5.87 1.42 6.60
C LYS A 82 5.98 1.12 5.10
N ASN A 83 6.82 0.15 4.75
CA ASN A 83 7.01 -0.25 3.36
C ASN A 83 5.74 -0.89 2.78
N LEU A 84 4.98 -1.64 3.57
CA LEU A 84 3.67 -2.12 3.16
C LEU A 84 2.70 -0.98 2.86
N VAL A 85 2.66 0.03 3.73
CA VAL A 85 1.81 1.23 3.53
C VAL A 85 2.19 1.94 2.23
N ILE A 86 3.50 2.11 1.98
CA ILE A 86 4.01 2.72 0.74
C ILE A 86 3.60 1.89 -0.48
N TYR A 87 3.77 0.57 -0.42
CA TYR A 87 3.36 -0.32 -1.51
C TYR A 87 1.85 -0.20 -1.81
N LYS A 88 1.01 -0.20 -0.77
CA LYS A 88 -0.44 -0.01 -0.94
C LYS A 88 -0.76 1.36 -1.53
N LYS A 89 -0.05 2.40 -1.14
CA LYS A 89 -0.18 3.73 -1.76
C LYS A 89 0.14 3.65 -3.27
N GLY A 90 1.21 2.94 -3.63
CA GLY A 90 1.56 2.70 -5.03
C GLY A 90 0.46 1.99 -5.80
N LEU A 91 -0.11 0.92 -5.22
CA LEU A 91 -1.20 0.17 -5.86
C LEU A 91 -2.40 1.05 -6.19
N ILE A 92 -2.82 1.88 -5.24
CA ILE A 92 -3.96 2.77 -5.44
C ILE A 92 -3.65 3.86 -6.48
N ASN A 93 -2.45 4.40 -6.44
CA ASN A 93 -2.05 5.52 -7.31
C ASN A 93 -1.71 5.10 -8.74
N ALA A 94 -1.49 3.80 -9.00
CA ALA A 94 -1.11 3.30 -10.31
C ALA A 94 -2.15 3.60 -11.41
N ASP A 95 -3.42 3.70 -11.03
CA ASP A 95 -4.51 3.91 -11.98
C ASP A 95 -4.64 5.36 -12.47
N PHE A 96 -4.02 6.33 -11.77
CA PHE A 96 -4.26 7.73 -12.09
C PHE A 96 -3.04 8.65 -12.00
N GLN A 97 -1.91 8.19 -11.45
CA GLN A 97 -0.73 9.02 -11.31
C GLN A 97 0.25 8.85 -12.49
N PRO A 98 0.99 9.91 -12.85
CA PRO A 98 2.03 9.83 -13.87
C PRO A 98 3.28 9.11 -13.37
N GLU A 99 4.18 8.79 -14.32
CA GLU A 99 5.38 7.98 -14.07
C GLU A 99 6.26 8.55 -12.94
N ASN A 100 6.51 9.85 -12.97
CA ASN A 100 7.40 10.48 -11.97
C ASN A 100 6.84 10.36 -10.56
N ILE A 101 5.53 10.43 -10.39
CA ILE A 101 4.88 10.29 -9.08
C ILE A 101 4.93 8.82 -8.62
N MET A 102 4.68 7.88 -9.52
CA MET A 102 4.76 6.45 -9.18
C MET A 102 6.15 6.05 -8.72
N ILE A 103 7.19 6.51 -9.42
CA ILE A 103 8.59 6.26 -9.03
C ILE A 103 8.87 6.88 -7.66
N GLU A 104 8.45 8.12 -7.44
CA GLU A 104 8.65 8.81 -6.16
C GLU A 104 8.01 8.07 -5.00
N ILE A 105 6.77 7.60 -5.16
CA ILE A 105 6.06 6.84 -4.12
C ILE A 105 6.83 5.59 -3.74
N LEU A 106 7.28 4.80 -4.72
CA LEU A 106 7.84 3.46 -4.49
C LEU A 106 9.36 3.45 -4.27
N LYS A 107 10.05 4.56 -4.55
CA LYS A 107 11.51 4.66 -4.44
C LYS A 107 12.06 4.22 -3.07
N PRO A 108 11.46 4.60 -1.93
CA PRO A 108 11.99 4.15 -0.64
C PRO A 108 11.98 2.63 -0.47
N VAL A 109 11.03 1.95 -1.10
CA VAL A 109 10.91 0.49 -1.02
C VAL A 109 11.85 -0.21 -2.00
N ILE A 110 11.88 0.23 -3.26
CA ILE A 110 12.71 -0.42 -4.29
C ILE A 110 14.20 -0.19 -4.07
N ASN A 111 14.58 0.86 -3.35
CA ASN A 111 15.98 1.16 -3.01
C ASN A 111 16.42 0.57 -1.66
N SER A 112 15.60 -0.31 -1.07
CA SER A 112 15.91 -0.95 0.21
C SER A 112 15.84 -2.47 0.10
N GLU A 113 16.29 -3.18 1.14
CA GLU A 113 16.21 -4.64 1.25
C GLU A 113 14.85 -5.05 1.87
N SER A 114 13.78 -4.47 1.39
CA SER A 114 12.44 -4.70 1.94
C SER A 114 11.82 -6.00 1.42
N PHE A 115 11.03 -6.67 2.27
CA PHE A 115 10.14 -7.74 1.84
C PHE A 115 9.23 -7.30 0.69
N TRP A 116 8.85 -6.02 0.67
CA TRP A 116 7.92 -5.45 -0.32
C TRP A 116 8.60 -4.95 -1.59
N LYS A 117 9.92 -5.07 -1.68
CA LYS A 117 10.66 -4.67 -2.89
C LYS A 117 10.23 -5.45 -4.14
N PRO A 118 10.18 -6.80 -4.13
CA PRO A 118 9.73 -7.54 -5.32
C PRO A 118 8.31 -7.15 -5.74
N HIS A 119 7.41 -6.99 -4.78
CA HIS A 119 6.03 -6.57 -5.04
C HIS A 119 5.98 -5.19 -5.72
N SER A 120 6.81 -4.26 -5.24
CA SER A 120 6.88 -2.89 -5.78
C SER A 120 7.50 -2.86 -7.17
N LEU A 121 8.52 -3.69 -7.42
CA LEU A 121 9.12 -3.84 -8.75
C LEU A 121 8.12 -4.42 -9.76
N LEU A 122 7.35 -5.43 -9.34
CA LEU A 122 6.31 -6.00 -10.20
C LEU A 122 5.23 -4.98 -10.53
N LEU A 123 4.79 -4.21 -9.54
CA LEU A 123 3.83 -3.13 -9.74
C LEU A 123 4.34 -2.10 -10.76
N LEU A 124 5.59 -1.67 -10.64
CA LEU A 124 6.19 -0.73 -11.60
C LEU A 124 6.33 -1.35 -12.98
N GLY A 125 6.75 -2.61 -13.06
CA GLY A 125 6.80 -3.32 -14.35
C GLY A 125 5.45 -3.34 -15.04
N ASP A 126 4.40 -3.73 -14.32
CA ASP A 126 3.04 -3.76 -14.86
C ASP A 126 2.53 -2.36 -15.23
N TYR A 127 2.84 -1.37 -14.41
CA TYR A 127 2.48 0.03 -14.68
C TYR A 127 3.10 0.53 -16.00
N PHE A 128 4.41 0.31 -16.18
CA PHE A 128 5.10 0.76 -17.40
C PHE A 128 4.67 -0.05 -18.62
N LEU A 129 4.40 -1.34 -18.46
CA LEU A 129 3.89 -2.16 -19.57
C LEU A 129 2.54 -1.64 -20.04
N PHE A 130 1.65 -1.32 -19.12
CA PHE A 130 0.34 -0.73 -19.44
C PHE A 130 0.48 0.63 -20.17
N LYS A 131 1.48 1.42 -19.80
CA LYS A 131 1.77 2.70 -20.44
C LYS A 131 2.44 2.57 -21.82
N GLY A 132 2.78 1.34 -22.22
CA GLY A 132 3.50 1.12 -23.49
C GLY A 132 5.00 1.35 -23.41
N GLU A 133 5.53 1.59 -22.23
CA GLU A 133 6.97 1.79 -21.98
C GLU A 133 7.66 0.42 -21.77
N ARG A 134 7.78 -0.32 -22.87
CA ARG A 134 8.17 -1.74 -22.84
C ARG A 134 9.56 -1.98 -22.27
N GLN A 135 10.53 -1.12 -22.59
CA GLN A 135 11.89 -1.29 -22.08
C GLN A 135 11.97 -1.02 -20.56
N LYS A 136 11.30 0.02 -20.07
CA LYS A 136 11.23 0.30 -18.63
C LYS A 136 10.56 -0.85 -17.89
N ALA A 137 9.48 -1.39 -18.43
CA ALA A 137 8.78 -2.54 -17.84
C ALA A 137 9.72 -3.75 -17.75
N LYS A 138 10.43 -4.07 -18.83
CA LYS A 138 11.38 -5.20 -18.86
C LYS A 138 12.48 -5.02 -17.81
N ASP A 139 12.99 -3.80 -17.64
CA ASP A 139 14.04 -3.51 -16.66
C ASP A 139 13.56 -3.81 -15.23
N PHE A 140 12.32 -3.44 -14.89
CA PHE A 140 11.76 -3.75 -13.57
C PHE A 140 11.55 -5.25 -13.37
N TYR A 141 10.99 -5.96 -14.34
CA TYR A 141 10.85 -7.41 -14.27
C TYR A 141 12.21 -8.10 -14.14
N SER A 142 13.20 -7.65 -14.88
CA SER A 142 14.55 -8.20 -14.83
C SER A 142 15.20 -8.05 -13.46
N GLN A 143 14.96 -6.96 -12.77
CA GLN A 143 15.45 -6.76 -11.40
C GLN A 143 14.89 -7.81 -10.44
N ILE A 144 13.65 -8.24 -10.65
CA ILE A 144 13.06 -9.32 -9.85
C ILE A 144 13.78 -10.63 -10.16
N LEU A 145 13.96 -10.95 -11.44
CA LEU A 145 14.54 -12.22 -11.89
C LEU A 145 16.02 -12.37 -11.51
N THR A 146 16.74 -11.27 -11.35
CA THR A 146 18.16 -11.28 -11.00
C THR A 146 18.41 -11.15 -9.50
N SER A 147 17.38 -10.95 -8.70
CA SER A 147 17.49 -10.85 -7.26
C SER A 147 17.71 -12.21 -6.62
N GLN A 148 18.68 -12.32 -5.70
CA GLN A 148 18.95 -13.56 -4.96
C GLN A 148 17.90 -13.87 -3.90
N LYS A 149 17.21 -12.84 -3.39
CA LYS A 149 16.22 -12.96 -2.33
C LYS A 149 14.92 -12.35 -2.82
N THR A 150 14.13 -13.11 -3.52
CA THR A 150 12.84 -12.64 -3.98
C THR A 150 11.73 -13.59 -3.53
N ASN A 151 10.52 -13.08 -3.50
CA ASN A 151 9.32 -13.88 -3.27
C ASN A 151 9.11 -14.80 -4.47
N GLU A 152 8.95 -16.10 -4.24
CA GLU A 152 8.79 -17.08 -5.31
C GLU A 152 7.59 -16.80 -6.20
N ASN A 153 6.45 -16.42 -5.61
CA ASN A 153 5.25 -16.07 -6.37
C ASN A 153 5.50 -14.85 -7.27
N ILE A 154 6.13 -13.82 -6.73
CA ILE A 154 6.45 -12.59 -7.51
C ILE A 154 7.47 -12.93 -8.61
N PHE A 155 8.48 -13.75 -8.30
CA PHE A 155 9.44 -14.24 -9.31
C PHE A 155 8.71 -14.93 -10.48
N ASN A 156 7.81 -15.85 -10.17
CA ASN A 156 7.05 -16.58 -11.20
C ASN A 156 6.18 -15.65 -12.04
N GLN A 157 5.55 -14.67 -11.42
CA GLN A 157 4.77 -13.67 -12.14
C GLN A 157 5.63 -12.83 -13.08
N ALA A 158 6.80 -12.38 -12.63
CA ALA A 158 7.74 -11.63 -13.47
C ALA A 158 8.21 -12.46 -14.67
N GLN A 159 8.53 -13.73 -14.43
CA GLN A 159 8.92 -14.66 -15.49
C GLN A 159 7.81 -14.82 -16.53
N GLN A 160 6.58 -14.98 -16.09
CA GLN A 160 5.42 -15.07 -16.98
C GLN A 160 5.22 -13.79 -17.80
N ARG A 161 5.43 -12.61 -17.20
CA ARG A 161 5.35 -11.33 -17.92
C ARG A 161 6.39 -11.26 -19.04
N ILE A 162 7.61 -11.70 -18.76
CA ILE A 162 8.69 -11.71 -19.75
C ILE A 162 8.37 -12.68 -20.90
N LEU A 163 7.95 -13.90 -20.58
CA LEU A 163 7.60 -14.90 -21.60
C LEU A 163 6.45 -14.42 -22.47
N LYS A 164 5.41 -13.90 -21.87
CA LYS A 164 4.21 -13.49 -22.58
C LYS A 164 4.41 -12.26 -23.47
N ASN A 165 5.17 -11.29 -22.99
CA ASN A 165 5.23 -9.98 -23.65
C ASN A 165 6.49 -9.76 -24.48
N TYR A 166 7.56 -10.52 -24.27
CA TYR A 166 8.84 -10.34 -24.96
C TYR A 166 9.32 -11.59 -25.71
N GLY A 167 8.62 -12.71 -25.58
CA GLY A 167 8.95 -13.95 -26.28
C GLY A 167 10.22 -14.63 -25.79
N GLU A 168 10.65 -14.38 -24.57
CA GLU A 168 11.94 -14.89 -24.02
C GLU A 168 11.76 -16.00 -23.00
#